data_a3fabe5c279a5f187601281caa3b72b5
#
_entry.id   a3fabe5c279a5f187601281caa3b72b5
#
_cell.length_a   1.000
_cell.length_b   1.000
_cell.length_c   1.000
_cell.angle_alpha   90.00
_cell.angle_beta   90.00
_cell.angle_gamma   90.00
#
_symmetry.space_group_name_H-M   'P 1'
#
loop_
_entity.id
_entity.type
_entity.pdbx_description
1 polymer ?
#
loop_
_entity_poly.entity_id
_entity_poly.type
_entity_poly.pdbx_seq_one_letter_code
_entity_poly.pdbx_strand_id
1 'polypeptide(L)'
;FQELRETRGLAYNANAIYKFPMRKQDSEYWQEHIITQNDKMMDCINTFRQITDDMPLTESAFNVAKQSIIKSLAATRTTKSGIISSYIKSQRLGLNKDINSIIYDAMQGITMQDILNFEQQNVKGKPLHYIILGNENELDIKSLEKIAPIRRVSLEEVFGY
;
A
#
# COMPACT_ATOMS: atom_id res chain seq x y z
N PHE A 1 -6.69 -1.65 -8.19
CA PHE A 1 -6.79 -1.07 -9.54
C PHE A 1 -7.99 -1.63 -10.28
N GLN A 2 -8.08 -2.95 -10.45
CA GLN A 2 -9.12 -3.62 -11.24
C GLN A 2 -10.54 -3.24 -10.79
N GLU A 3 -10.84 -3.36 -9.50
CA GLU A 3 -12.16 -3.01 -8.96
C GLU A 3 -12.53 -1.54 -9.13
N LEU A 4 -11.63 -0.63 -8.82
CA LEU A 4 -11.92 0.80 -8.83
C LEU A 4 -11.93 1.41 -10.24
N ARG A 5 -11.01 0.99 -11.10
CA ARG A 5 -10.90 1.55 -12.44
C ARG A 5 -11.66 0.75 -13.48
N GLU A 6 -11.41 -0.57 -13.58
CA GLU A 6 -11.92 -1.36 -14.68
C GLU A 6 -13.37 -1.81 -14.47
N THR A 7 -13.71 -2.24 -13.24
CA THR A 7 -15.04 -2.75 -12.93
C THR A 7 -16.04 -1.65 -12.65
N ARG A 8 -15.66 -0.66 -11.84
CA ARG A 8 -16.59 0.38 -11.36
C ARG A 8 -16.40 1.75 -12.02
N GLY A 9 -15.30 1.98 -12.75
CA GLY A 9 -15.01 3.25 -13.41
C GLY A 9 -14.93 4.46 -12.45
N LEU A 10 -14.60 4.23 -11.18
CA LEU A 10 -14.60 5.24 -10.14
C LEU A 10 -13.32 6.06 -10.09
N ALA A 11 -12.19 5.50 -10.51
CA ALA A 11 -10.90 6.14 -10.38
C ALA A 11 -10.11 6.16 -11.68
N TYR A 12 -9.41 7.26 -11.92
CA TYR A 12 -8.42 7.36 -12.99
C TYR A 12 -7.18 6.51 -12.68
N ASN A 13 -6.73 6.58 -11.43
CA ASN A 13 -5.65 5.76 -10.91
C ASN A 13 -5.97 5.30 -9.48
N ALA A 14 -5.62 4.06 -9.19
CA ALA A 14 -5.73 3.48 -7.86
C ALA A 14 -4.57 2.51 -7.63
N ASN A 15 -3.88 2.66 -6.52
CA ASN A 15 -2.83 1.73 -6.10
C ASN A 15 -2.79 1.60 -4.59
N ALA A 16 -2.17 0.53 -4.13
CA ALA A 16 -1.91 0.28 -2.72
C ALA A 16 -0.48 -0.23 -2.56
N ILE A 17 0.19 0.24 -1.51
CA ILE A 17 1.58 -0.12 -1.22
C ILE A 17 1.73 -0.35 0.28
N TYR A 18 2.40 -1.45 0.64
CA TYR A 18 2.88 -1.66 1.99
C TYR A 18 4.29 -1.07 2.11
N LYS A 19 4.46 -0.11 3.01
CA LYS A 19 5.73 0.58 3.23
C LYS A 19 6.49 -0.06 4.37
N PHE A 20 7.64 -0.62 4.04
CA PHE A 20 8.60 -1.12 5.02
C PHE A 20 9.41 0.01 5.64
N PRO A 21 9.77 -0.09 6.91
CA PRO A 21 10.63 0.88 7.55
C PRO A 21 12.04 0.86 6.96
N MET A 22 12.73 1.98 7.10
CA MET A 22 14.16 2.06 6.76
C MET A 22 15.06 1.56 7.89
N ARG A 23 14.54 1.54 9.10
CA ARG A 23 15.22 1.08 10.33
C ARG A 23 14.26 0.20 11.11
N LYS A 24 14.80 -0.75 11.90
CA LYS A 24 14.01 -1.70 12.68
C LYS A 24 13.00 -1.05 13.64
N GLN A 25 13.29 0.14 14.15
CA GLN A 25 12.45 0.86 15.10
C GLN A 25 11.36 1.74 14.45
N ASP A 26 11.43 1.95 13.13
CA ASP A 26 10.46 2.77 12.43
C ASP A 26 9.18 1.96 12.19
N SER A 27 8.04 2.65 12.09
CA SER A 27 6.75 2.01 11.85
C SER A 27 6.58 1.59 10.39
N GLU A 28 5.91 0.47 10.20
CA GLU A 28 5.38 0.06 8.91
C GLU A 28 4.00 0.70 8.71
N TYR A 29 3.61 0.93 7.45
CA TYR A 29 2.27 1.41 7.15
C TYR A 29 1.79 0.98 5.78
N TRP A 30 0.49 0.78 5.68
CA TRP A 30 -0.24 0.59 4.45
C TRP A 30 -0.64 1.95 3.88
N GLN A 31 -0.39 2.16 2.61
CA GLN A 31 -0.77 3.39 1.91
C GLN A 31 -1.61 3.05 0.68
N GLU A 32 -2.78 3.66 0.60
CA GLU A 32 -3.64 3.63 -0.56
C GLU A 32 -3.63 5.02 -1.22
N HIS A 33 -3.63 5.05 -2.54
CA HIS A 33 -3.64 6.29 -3.32
C HIS A 33 -4.64 6.18 -4.44
N ILE A 34 -5.51 7.18 -4.53
CA ILE A 34 -6.57 7.26 -5.53
C ILE A 34 -6.52 8.62 -6.20
N ILE A 35 -6.69 8.64 -7.53
CA ILE A 35 -7.00 9.84 -8.29
C ILE A 35 -8.39 9.65 -8.88
N THR A 36 -9.33 10.50 -8.49
CA THR A 36 -10.73 10.41 -8.89
C THR A 36 -11.34 11.80 -9.08
N GLN A 37 -12.57 11.87 -9.58
CA GLN A 37 -13.36 13.09 -9.59
C GLN A 37 -13.89 13.40 -8.18
N ASN A 38 -14.10 14.69 -7.87
CA ASN A 38 -14.51 15.11 -6.54
C ASN A 38 -15.84 14.50 -6.11
N ASP A 39 -16.81 14.37 -7.02
CA ASP A 39 -18.12 13.77 -6.79
C ASP A 39 -18.07 12.23 -6.58
N LYS A 40 -16.97 11.57 -6.94
CA LYS A 40 -16.74 10.12 -6.76
C LYS A 40 -15.91 9.77 -5.53
N MET A 41 -15.45 10.77 -4.80
CA MET A 41 -14.56 10.57 -3.64
C MET A 41 -15.13 9.58 -2.61
N MET A 42 -16.39 9.76 -2.21
CA MET A 42 -17.03 8.91 -1.21
C MET A 42 -17.21 7.47 -1.69
N ASP A 43 -17.56 7.28 -2.97
CA ASP A 43 -17.66 5.95 -3.58
C ASP A 43 -16.31 5.25 -3.60
N CYS A 44 -15.22 5.99 -3.88
CA CYS A 44 -13.86 5.48 -3.82
C CYS A 44 -13.47 5.07 -2.39
N ILE A 45 -13.69 5.92 -1.40
CA ILE A 45 -13.39 5.63 0.02
C ILE A 45 -14.14 4.36 0.47
N ASN A 46 -15.43 4.27 0.19
CA ASN A 46 -16.24 3.13 0.57
C ASN A 46 -15.78 1.84 -0.13
N THR A 47 -15.43 1.93 -1.42
CA THR A 47 -14.93 0.78 -2.18
C THR A 47 -13.58 0.31 -1.66
N PHE A 48 -12.66 1.22 -1.32
CA PHE A 48 -11.38 0.84 -0.72
C PHE A 48 -11.57 0.15 0.63
N ARG A 49 -12.42 0.70 1.49
CA ARG A 49 -12.73 0.06 2.78
C ARG A 49 -13.31 -1.34 2.58
N GLN A 50 -14.22 -1.49 1.63
CA GLN A 50 -14.78 -2.80 1.30
C GLN A 50 -13.69 -3.79 0.85
N ILE A 51 -12.79 -3.37 -0.05
CA ILE A 51 -11.68 -4.21 -0.54
C ILE A 51 -10.69 -4.54 0.58
N THR A 52 -10.43 -3.58 1.49
CA THR A 52 -9.51 -3.77 2.62
C THR A 52 -10.11 -4.68 3.69
N ASP A 53 -11.43 -4.62 3.90
CA ASP A 53 -12.13 -5.48 4.87
C ASP A 53 -12.42 -6.89 4.33
N ASP A 54 -12.52 -7.04 3.01
CA ASP A 54 -12.79 -8.30 2.32
C ASP A 54 -11.96 -8.39 1.03
N MET A 55 -10.69 -8.71 1.20
CA MET A 55 -9.70 -8.72 0.10
C MET A 55 -10.05 -9.77 -0.96
N PRO A 56 -10.31 -9.36 -2.22
CA PRO A 56 -10.61 -10.29 -3.30
C PRO A 56 -9.35 -11.03 -3.75
N LEU A 57 -9.05 -12.17 -3.13
CA LEU A 57 -7.91 -13.01 -3.47
C LEU A 57 -8.37 -14.24 -4.25
N THR A 58 -7.82 -14.42 -5.45
CA THR A 58 -8.03 -15.62 -6.26
C THR A 58 -6.73 -16.41 -6.39
N GLU A 59 -6.84 -17.73 -6.55
CA GLU A 59 -5.67 -18.60 -6.74
C GLU A 59 -4.84 -18.19 -7.96
N SER A 60 -5.50 -17.81 -9.05
CA SER A 60 -4.84 -17.33 -10.26
C SER A 60 -4.04 -16.07 -10.00
N ALA A 61 -4.62 -15.05 -9.36
CA ALA A 61 -3.94 -13.79 -9.03
C ALA A 61 -2.75 -14.04 -8.07
N PHE A 62 -2.94 -14.87 -7.06
CA PHE A 62 -1.88 -15.27 -6.13
C PHE A 62 -0.71 -15.91 -6.87
N ASN A 63 -0.97 -16.89 -7.73
CA ASN A 63 0.08 -17.61 -8.47
C ASN A 63 0.84 -16.67 -9.42
N VAL A 64 0.15 -15.78 -10.13
CA VAL A 64 0.77 -14.77 -11.01
C VAL A 64 1.66 -13.83 -10.19
N ALA A 65 1.18 -13.30 -9.08
CA ALA A 65 1.95 -12.40 -8.22
C ALA A 65 3.19 -13.10 -7.63
N LYS A 66 3.03 -14.30 -7.09
CA LYS A 66 4.13 -15.12 -6.54
C LYS A 66 5.22 -15.35 -7.59
N GLN A 67 4.86 -15.81 -8.79
CA GLN A 67 5.81 -16.05 -9.88
C GLN A 67 6.48 -14.77 -10.37
N SER A 68 5.76 -13.65 -10.41
CA SER A 68 6.32 -12.34 -10.78
C SER A 68 7.40 -11.89 -9.80
N ILE A 69 7.16 -12.02 -8.50
CA ILE A 69 8.14 -11.67 -7.46
C ILE A 69 9.37 -12.56 -7.56
N ILE A 70 9.20 -13.89 -7.66
CA ILE A 70 10.32 -14.84 -7.79
C ILE A 70 11.19 -14.50 -9.01
N LYS A 71 10.55 -14.29 -10.17
CA LYS A 71 11.27 -13.95 -11.42
C LYS A 71 11.97 -12.59 -11.33
N SER A 72 11.33 -11.59 -10.74
CA SER A 72 11.93 -10.27 -10.54
C SER A 72 13.16 -10.34 -9.64
N LEU A 73 13.08 -11.06 -8.52
CA LEU A 73 14.21 -11.24 -7.62
C LEU A 73 15.36 -12.03 -8.29
N ALA A 74 15.04 -13.10 -9.02
CA ALA A 74 16.04 -13.89 -9.75
C ALA A 74 16.73 -13.10 -10.88
N ALA A 75 16.02 -12.14 -11.50
CA ALA A 75 16.56 -11.28 -12.55
C ALA A 75 17.35 -10.08 -12.00
N THR A 76 17.22 -9.77 -10.70
CA THR A 76 17.88 -8.62 -10.09
C THR A 76 19.40 -8.80 -10.07
N ARG A 77 20.11 -7.86 -10.70
CA ARG A 77 21.58 -7.82 -10.68
C ARG A 77 22.06 -6.74 -9.72
N THR A 78 22.91 -7.14 -8.80
CA THR A 78 23.50 -6.22 -7.83
C THR A 78 24.79 -5.64 -8.39
N THR A 79 24.88 -4.32 -8.51
CA THR A 79 26.10 -3.61 -8.86
C THR A 79 27.07 -3.54 -7.67
N LYS A 80 28.35 -3.21 -7.92
CA LYS A 80 29.35 -3.05 -6.82
C LYS A 80 28.90 -2.04 -5.76
N SER A 81 28.34 -0.89 -6.18
CA SER A 81 27.77 0.11 -5.25
C SER A 81 26.50 -0.40 -4.57
N GLY A 82 25.68 -1.18 -5.29
CA GLY A 82 24.46 -1.79 -4.76
C GLY A 82 24.73 -2.79 -3.63
N ILE A 83 25.86 -3.49 -3.63
CA ILE A 83 26.24 -4.42 -2.56
C ILE A 83 26.33 -3.68 -1.22
N ILE A 84 27.05 -2.55 -1.20
CA ILE A 84 27.24 -1.75 0.03
C ILE A 84 25.89 -1.21 0.52
N SER A 85 25.06 -0.68 -0.39
CA SER A 85 23.73 -0.15 -0.05
C SER A 85 22.80 -1.24 0.52
N SER A 86 22.81 -2.43 -0.08
CA SER A 86 22.03 -3.59 0.38
C SER A 86 22.50 -4.06 1.76
N TYR A 87 23.81 -4.14 1.99
CA TYR A 87 24.38 -4.49 3.28
C TYR A 87 23.96 -3.49 4.38
N ILE A 88 24.12 -2.18 4.13
CA ILE A 88 23.72 -1.13 5.07
C ILE A 88 22.21 -1.22 5.38
N LYS A 89 21.38 -1.44 4.36
CA LYS A 89 19.93 -1.60 4.54
C LYS A 89 19.62 -2.80 5.42
N SER A 90 20.23 -3.95 5.17
CA SER A 90 20.03 -5.16 5.97
C SER A 90 20.45 -4.94 7.43
N GLN A 91 21.58 -4.29 7.67
CA GLN A 91 22.06 -3.96 9.02
C GLN A 91 21.09 -3.02 9.77
N ARG A 92 20.55 -2.00 9.10
CA ARG A 92 19.58 -1.07 9.68
C ARG A 92 18.26 -1.76 10.07
N LEU A 93 17.90 -2.81 9.37
CA LEU A 93 16.73 -3.65 9.65
C LEU A 93 17.03 -4.76 10.67
N GLY A 94 18.28 -4.90 11.13
CA GLY A 94 18.70 -5.96 12.05
C GLY A 94 18.75 -7.34 11.39
N LEU A 95 18.91 -7.39 10.06
CA LEU A 95 18.99 -8.64 9.30
C LEU A 95 20.45 -9.07 9.16
N ASN A 96 20.67 -10.39 9.18
CA ASN A 96 21.99 -11.00 9.00
C ASN A 96 22.26 -11.47 7.56
N LYS A 97 21.29 -11.31 6.65
CA LYS A 97 21.35 -11.64 5.23
C LYS A 97 20.78 -10.52 4.38
N ASP A 98 21.04 -10.56 3.09
CA ASP A 98 20.39 -9.68 2.12
C ASP A 98 18.86 -9.89 2.12
N ILE A 99 18.10 -8.79 2.16
CA ILE A 99 16.64 -8.85 2.23
C ILE A 99 16.02 -9.56 1.01
N ASN A 100 16.60 -9.40 -0.18
CA ASN A 100 16.08 -10.04 -1.39
C ASN A 100 16.28 -11.56 -1.33
N SER A 101 17.37 -12.03 -0.71
CA SER A 101 17.59 -13.47 -0.46
C SER A 101 16.54 -14.02 0.51
N ILE A 102 16.26 -13.29 1.60
CA ILE A 102 15.24 -13.70 2.58
C ILE A 102 13.86 -13.78 1.92
N ILE A 103 13.50 -12.77 1.12
CA ILE A 103 12.21 -12.76 0.41
C ILE A 103 12.15 -13.89 -0.63
N TYR A 104 13.22 -14.11 -1.39
CA TYR A 104 13.27 -15.18 -2.40
C TYR A 104 13.04 -16.55 -1.77
N ASP A 105 13.72 -16.84 -0.65
CA ASP A 105 13.57 -18.09 0.08
C ASP A 105 12.14 -18.26 0.62
N ALA A 106 11.59 -17.20 1.22
CA ALA A 106 10.23 -17.22 1.76
C ALA A 106 9.17 -17.41 0.66
N MET A 107 9.37 -16.82 -0.52
CA MET A 107 8.43 -16.92 -1.65
C MET A 107 8.25 -18.37 -2.14
N GLN A 108 9.20 -19.27 -1.93
CA GLN A 108 9.06 -20.66 -2.33
C GLN A 108 7.92 -21.35 -1.55
N GLY A 109 7.81 -21.07 -0.26
CA GLY A 109 6.84 -21.70 0.64
C GLY A 109 5.55 -20.92 0.88
N ILE A 110 5.45 -19.65 0.45
CA ILE A 110 4.30 -18.79 0.74
C ILE A 110 3.00 -19.36 0.15
N THR A 111 1.92 -19.30 0.91
CA THR A 111 0.58 -19.78 0.56
C THR A 111 -0.44 -18.65 0.51
N MET A 112 -1.60 -18.89 -0.10
CA MET A 112 -2.73 -17.95 -0.04
C MET A 112 -3.16 -17.68 1.41
N GLN A 113 -3.12 -18.71 2.27
CA GLN A 113 -3.50 -18.55 3.67
C GLN A 113 -2.57 -17.59 4.41
N ASP A 114 -1.27 -17.55 4.07
CA ASP A 114 -0.33 -16.61 4.67
C ASP A 114 -0.69 -15.17 4.31
N ILE A 115 -1.13 -14.92 3.07
CA ILE A 115 -1.58 -13.60 2.62
C ILE A 115 -2.85 -13.18 3.35
N LEU A 116 -3.83 -14.09 3.48
CA LEU A 116 -5.07 -13.82 4.21
C LEU A 116 -4.80 -13.55 5.70
N ASN A 117 -3.93 -14.34 6.31
CA ASN A 117 -3.54 -14.13 7.71
C ASN A 117 -2.85 -12.78 7.91
N PHE A 118 -1.95 -12.40 6.98
CA PHE A 118 -1.29 -11.09 7.01
C PHE A 118 -2.31 -9.95 6.90
N GLU A 119 -3.23 -10.03 5.94
CA GLU A 119 -4.30 -9.04 5.75
C GLU A 119 -5.12 -8.88 7.04
N GLN A 120 -5.62 -9.98 7.60
CA GLN A 120 -6.43 -9.97 8.81
C GLN A 120 -5.70 -9.37 10.03
N GLN A 121 -4.41 -9.64 10.16
CA GLN A 121 -3.63 -9.18 11.32
C GLN A 121 -3.13 -7.75 11.17
N ASN A 122 -2.80 -7.32 9.96
CA ASN A 122 -2.03 -6.10 9.72
C ASN A 122 -2.78 -5.03 8.92
N VAL A 123 -3.87 -5.36 8.24
CA VAL A 123 -4.59 -4.44 7.34
C VAL A 123 -6.04 -4.26 7.78
N LYS A 124 -6.81 -5.34 7.86
CA LYS A 124 -8.23 -5.32 8.19
C LYS A 124 -8.51 -4.64 9.52
N GLY A 125 -9.47 -3.70 9.51
CA GLY A 125 -9.92 -3.02 10.72
C GLY A 125 -8.89 -2.09 11.37
N LYS A 126 -7.76 -1.82 10.74
CA LYS A 126 -6.77 -0.87 11.27
C LYS A 126 -7.27 0.57 11.11
N PRO A 127 -6.89 1.48 12.04
CA PRO A 127 -7.18 2.90 11.90
C PRO A 127 -6.59 3.46 10.61
N LEU A 128 -7.38 4.25 9.88
CA LEU A 128 -6.98 4.91 8.65
C LEU A 128 -6.89 6.42 8.84
N HIS A 129 -5.87 7.04 8.26
CA HIS A 129 -5.75 8.47 8.10
C HIS A 129 -6.04 8.83 6.63
N TYR A 130 -7.00 9.72 6.41
CA TYR A 130 -7.36 10.19 5.08
C TYR A 130 -6.66 11.52 4.80
N ILE A 131 -5.93 11.59 3.69
CA ILE A 131 -5.34 12.83 3.17
C ILE A 131 -6.03 13.10 1.85
N ILE A 132 -6.75 14.24 1.76
CA ILE A 132 -7.56 14.58 0.59
C ILE A 132 -7.06 15.90 0.02
N LEU A 133 -6.79 15.91 -1.28
CA LEU A 133 -6.48 17.10 -2.05
C LEU A 133 -7.54 17.26 -3.14
N GLY A 134 -8.26 18.37 -3.11
CA GLY A 134 -9.33 18.64 -4.06
C GLY A 134 -9.98 20.00 -3.87
N ASN A 135 -10.95 20.33 -4.71
CA ASN A 135 -11.75 21.54 -4.54
C ASN A 135 -12.80 21.31 -3.44
N GLU A 136 -12.64 21.95 -2.29
CA GLU A 136 -13.52 21.77 -1.12
C GLU A 136 -14.99 22.03 -1.44
N ASN A 137 -15.31 22.95 -2.36
CA ASN A 137 -16.69 23.27 -2.72
C ASN A 137 -17.39 22.12 -3.50
N GLU A 138 -16.62 21.18 -4.03
CA GLU A 138 -17.12 20.05 -4.81
C GLU A 138 -17.02 18.71 -4.03
N LEU A 139 -16.43 18.74 -2.83
CA LEU A 139 -16.27 17.55 -1.98
C LEU A 139 -17.49 17.39 -1.06
N ASP A 140 -17.91 16.16 -0.83
CA ASP A 140 -18.94 15.85 0.17
C ASP A 140 -18.34 15.85 1.60
N ILE A 141 -18.06 17.06 2.08
CA ILE A 141 -17.50 17.29 3.41
C ILE A 141 -18.38 16.71 4.51
N LYS A 142 -19.72 16.82 4.38
CA LYS A 142 -20.64 16.29 5.39
C LYS A 142 -20.55 14.77 5.57
N SER A 143 -20.30 14.05 4.49
CA SER A 143 -20.08 12.60 4.57
C SER A 143 -18.70 12.25 5.12
N LEU A 144 -17.68 13.03 4.81
CA LEU A 144 -16.35 12.88 5.41
C LEU A 144 -16.36 13.10 6.93
N GLU A 145 -17.07 14.12 7.42
CA GLU A 145 -17.21 14.41 8.85
C GLU A 145 -17.87 13.28 9.65
N LYS A 146 -18.68 12.44 8.99
CA LYS A 146 -19.24 11.23 9.62
C LYS A 146 -18.20 10.11 9.79
N ILE A 147 -17.12 10.13 9.01
CA ILE A 147 -16.05 9.13 9.08
C ILE A 147 -15.04 9.52 10.16
N ALA A 148 -14.58 10.78 10.14
CA ALA A 148 -13.60 11.29 11.09
C ALA A 148 -13.61 12.84 11.15
N PRO A 149 -13.09 13.44 12.23
CA PRO A 149 -12.87 14.89 12.29
C PRO A 149 -11.97 15.37 11.16
N ILE A 150 -12.34 16.49 10.54
CA ILE A 150 -11.60 17.09 9.43
C ILE A 150 -10.69 18.19 9.97
N ARG A 151 -9.40 18.12 9.61
CA ARG A 151 -8.43 19.19 9.76
C ARG A 151 -8.08 19.75 8.38
N ARG A 152 -8.32 21.04 8.19
CA ARG A 152 -7.84 21.75 7.00
C ARG A 152 -6.40 22.17 7.18
N VAL A 153 -5.60 21.97 6.15
CA VAL A 153 -4.17 22.27 6.15
C VAL A 153 -3.92 23.29 5.04
N SER A 154 -3.31 24.43 5.37
CA SER A 154 -2.99 25.47 4.39
C SER A 154 -1.74 25.12 3.59
N LEU A 155 -1.56 25.79 2.43
CA LEU A 155 -0.34 25.65 1.63
C LEU A 155 0.89 26.10 2.40
N GLU A 156 0.76 27.18 3.21
CA GLU A 156 1.84 27.65 4.08
C GLU A 156 2.25 26.58 5.11
N GLU A 157 1.29 25.89 5.72
CA GLU A 157 1.56 24.81 6.67
C GLU A 157 2.26 23.61 6.01
N VAL A 158 1.94 23.32 4.74
CA VAL A 158 2.55 22.20 4.00
C VAL A 158 3.94 22.55 3.47
N PHE A 159 4.11 23.74 2.92
CA PHE A 159 5.31 24.11 2.16
C PHE A 159 6.22 25.09 2.90
N GLY A 160 5.77 25.71 3.99
CA GLY A 160 6.58 26.63 4.82
C GLY A 160 6.77 28.03 4.22
N TYR A 161 5.94 28.44 3.24
CA TYR A 161 5.96 29.78 2.63
C TYR A 161 4.56 30.25 2.25
#